data_7c8a24f92dbf49873f11f54631ae6d82
#
_entry.id   7c8a24f92dbf49873f11f54631ae6d82
#
_cell.length_a   1.000
_cell.length_b   1.000
_cell.length_c   1.000
_cell.angle_alpha   90.00
_cell.angle_beta   90.00
_cell.angle_gamma   90.00
#
_symmetry.space_group_name_H-M   'P 1'
#
loop_
_entity.id
_entity.type
_entity.pdbx_description
1 polymer ?
#
loop_
_entity_poly.entity_id
_entity_poly.type
_entity_poly.pdbx_seq_one_letter_code
_entity_poly.pdbx_strand_id
1 'polypeptide(L)'
;MTVGEIVAAVRPHPARHVVLTGGEPMMAPDIQALAAALKKLDYHLTIETAATIVPAGITCDLASLSPKLKNSSPDERLDDTWRRKHENLRWQPEVVRAWLDRGSYQLKFVVAQATDLIEIETLLASLEREIPRAKVLLMPEGTTVEVLRARAVWLAELCKARGYRYAPRLHVELYGNKRGT
;
A
#
# COMPACT_ATOMS: atom_id res chain seq x y z
N MET A 1 18.62 -10.15 -7.85
CA MET A 1 19.12 -9.08 -8.74
C MET A 1 19.86 -8.06 -7.90
N THR A 2 21.00 -7.59 -8.40
CA THR A 2 21.74 -6.47 -7.82
C THR A 2 21.06 -5.15 -8.14
N VAL A 3 21.40 -4.08 -7.40
CA VAL A 3 20.90 -2.72 -7.70
C VAL A 3 21.21 -2.29 -9.13
N GLY A 4 22.42 -2.61 -9.62
CA GLY A 4 22.83 -2.30 -11.00
C GLY A 4 21.98 -3.00 -12.06
N GLU A 5 21.67 -4.28 -11.87
CA GLU A 5 20.80 -5.04 -12.78
C GLU A 5 19.37 -4.49 -12.80
N ILE A 6 18.82 -4.11 -11.65
CA ILE A 6 17.48 -3.50 -11.57
C ILE A 6 17.46 -2.15 -12.31
N VAL A 7 18.45 -1.29 -12.05
CA VAL A 7 18.56 -0.01 -12.73
C VAL A 7 18.73 -0.18 -14.24
N ALA A 8 19.55 -1.15 -14.68
CA ALA A 8 19.72 -1.46 -16.10
C ALA A 8 18.42 -1.95 -16.76
N ALA A 9 17.59 -2.71 -16.02
CA ALA A 9 16.30 -3.18 -16.52
C ALA A 9 15.26 -2.05 -16.61
N VAL A 10 15.30 -1.06 -15.71
CA VAL A 10 14.35 0.07 -15.71
C VAL A 10 14.67 1.11 -16.79
N ARG A 11 15.95 1.39 -17.04
CA ARG A 11 16.40 2.49 -17.96
C ARG A 11 15.83 2.45 -19.38
N PRO A 12 15.62 1.29 -20.04
CA PRO A 12 15.06 1.26 -21.40
C PRO A 12 13.60 1.73 -21.49
N HIS A 13 12.88 1.76 -20.37
CA HIS A 13 11.48 2.18 -20.36
C HIS A 13 11.37 3.71 -20.33
N PRO A 14 10.50 4.32 -21.17
CA PRO A 14 10.34 5.78 -21.21
C PRO A 14 9.57 6.34 -20.00
N ALA A 15 9.00 5.46 -19.15
CA ALA A 15 8.28 5.86 -17.95
C ALA A 15 9.22 6.57 -16.96
N ARG A 16 8.73 7.68 -16.38
CA ARG A 16 9.46 8.46 -15.37
C ARG A 16 9.03 8.16 -13.94
N HIS A 17 8.06 7.28 -13.76
CA HIS A 17 7.55 6.85 -12.46
C HIS A 17 7.95 5.40 -12.21
N VAL A 18 8.58 5.16 -11.06
CA VAL A 18 8.94 3.83 -10.58
C VAL A 18 8.24 3.57 -9.26
N VAL A 19 7.64 2.40 -9.14
CA VAL A 19 7.02 1.94 -7.88
C VAL A 19 7.87 0.79 -7.34
N LEU A 20 8.44 0.98 -6.15
CA LEU A 20 9.07 -0.10 -5.40
C LEU A 20 8.00 -0.74 -4.52
N THR A 21 7.71 -1.98 -4.82
CA THR A 21 6.67 -2.80 -4.17
C THR A 21 7.15 -4.24 -4.05
N GLY A 22 6.33 -5.12 -3.55
CA GLY A 22 6.61 -6.54 -3.41
C GLY A 22 5.87 -7.11 -2.20
N GLY A 23 6.43 -8.05 -1.47
CA GLY A 23 5.89 -8.48 -0.18
C GLY A 23 5.91 -7.31 0.82
N GLU A 24 7.10 -6.95 1.27
CA GLU A 24 7.39 -5.71 2.00
C GLU A 24 8.74 -5.17 1.48
N PRO A 25 8.75 -4.10 0.68
CA PRO A 25 9.98 -3.62 0.04
C PRO A 25 11.05 -3.18 1.05
N MET A 26 10.63 -2.69 2.22
CA MET A 26 11.55 -2.25 3.26
C MET A 26 12.35 -3.39 3.92
N MET A 27 12.00 -4.66 3.64
CA MET A 27 12.79 -5.82 4.06
C MET A 27 13.97 -6.12 3.12
N ALA A 28 14.00 -5.55 1.92
CA ALA A 28 15.08 -5.80 0.97
C ALA A 28 16.37 -5.11 1.45
N PRO A 29 17.51 -5.82 1.58
CA PRO A 29 18.75 -5.27 2.16
C PRO A 29 19.24 -4.00 1.46
N ASP A 30 19.11 -3.96 0.13
CA ASP A 30 19.64 -2.87 -0.69
C ASP A 30 18.57 -1.84 -1.12
N ILE A 31 17.41 -1.81 -0.47
CA ILE A 31 16.29 -0.94 -0.88
C ILE A 31 16.67 0.54 -0.85
N GLN A 32 17.46 0.96 0.12
CA GLN A 32 17.92 2.35 0.24
C GLN A 32 18.87 2.71 -0.90
N ALA A 33 19.81 1.82 -1.21
CA ALA A 33 20.75 2.00 -2.32
C ALA A 33 20.03 2.03 -3.67
N LEU A 34 19.03 1.18 -3.87
CA LEU A 34 18.18 1.17 -5.06
C LEU A 34 17.39 2.47 -5.20
N ALA A 35 16.74 2.91 -4.13
CA ALA A 35 15.98 4.15 -4.12
C ALA A 35 16.87 5.34 -4.45
N ALA A 36 18.05 5.44 -3.83
CA ALA A 36 19.03 6.51 -4.10
C ALA A 36 19.53 6.47 -5.55
N ALA A 37 19.79 5.28 -6.12
CA ALA A 37 20.23 5.13 -7.51
C ALA A 37 19.15 5.59 -8.50
N LEU A 38 17.88 5.24 -8.26
CA LEU A 38 16.75 5.66 -9.09
C LEU A 38 16.50 7.17 -8.98
N LYS A 39 16.62 7.76 -7.78
CA LYS A 39 16.51 9.21 -7.58
C LYS A 39 17.61 9.99 -8.30
N LYS A 40 18.85 9.49 -8.33
CA LYS A 40 19.94 10.09 -9.11
C LYS A 40 19.68 10.12 -10.62
N LEU A 41 18.78 9.26 -11.11
CA LEU A 41 18.35 9.20 -12.52
C LEU A 41 17.06 9.99 -12.76
N ASP A 42 16.64 10.81 -11.81
CA ASP A 42 15.46 11.69 -11.88
C ASP A 42 14.13 10.95 -12.06
N TYR A 43 14.01 9.72 -11.54
CA TYR A 43 12.74 9.04 -11.46
C TYR A 43 11.89 9.59 -10.31
N HIS A 44 10.59 9.76 -10.55
CA HIS A 44 9.60 9.89 -9.49
C HIS A 44 9.43 8.52 -8.82
N LEU A 45 9.74 8.43 -7.55
CA LEU A 45 9.77 7.16 -6.81
C LEU A 45 8.62 7.05 -5.82
N THR A 46 7.81 6.02 -6.00
CA THR A 46 6.78 5.64 -5.03
C THR A 46 7.24 4.38 -4.28
N ILE A 47 7.12 4.38 -2.96
CA ILE A 47 7.26 3.18 -2.13
C ILE A 47 5.86 2.69 -1.75
N GLU A 48 5.50 1.47 -2.14
CA GLU A 48 4.27 0.82 -1.69
C GLU A 48 4.60 -0.20 -0.60
N THR A 49 4.24 0.11 0.64
CA THR A 49 4.57 -0.66 1.85
C THR A 49 3.34 -0.90 2.71
N ALA A 50 3.32 -2.00 3.46
CA ALA A 50 2.32 -2.23 4.50
C ALA A 50 2.53 -1.33 5.75
N ALA A 51 3.57 -0.50 5.77
CA ALA A 51 3.97 0.34 6.89
C ALA A 51 4.26 -0.47 8.17
N THR A 52 4.91 -1.60 8.01
CA THR A 52 5.35 -2.47 9.13
C THR A 52 6.80 -2.19 9.55
N ILE A 53 7.53 -1.39 8.77
CA ILE A 53 8.93 -1.03 9.00
C ILE A 53 9.08 0.48 8.85
N VAL A 54 9.81 1.09 9.77
CA VAL A 54 10.06 2.54 9.75
C VAL A 54 10.84 2.96 8.50
N PRO A 55 10.61 4.19 7.97
CA PRO A 55 11.24 4.68 6.74
C PRO A 55 12.71 5.11 6.93
N ALA A 56 13.49 4.37 7.69
CA ALA A 56 14.86 4.74 7.99
C ALA A 56 15.72 4.77 6.71
N GLY A 57 16.34 5.92 6.40
CA GLY A 57 17.29 6.07 5.30
C GLY A 57 16.70 5.97 3.89
N ILE A 58 15.38 5.75 3.72
CA ILE A 58 14.75 5.64 2.40
C ILE A 58 14.43 7.03 1.82
N THR A 59 14.62 7.20 0.53
CA THR A 59 14.23 8.40 -0.22
C THR A 59 13.14 8.05 -1.21
N CYS A 60 12.00 8.76 -1.16
CA CYS A 60 10.91 8.62 -2.13
C CYS A 60 10.14 9.94 -2.29
N ASP A 61 9.43 10.07 -3.40
CA ASP A 61 8.55 11.22 -3.66
C ASP A 61 7.14 10.98 -3.12
N LEU A 62 6.71 9.72 -3.05
CA LEU A 62 5.42 9.32 -2.51
C LEU A 62 5.53 8.04 -1.68
N ALA A 63 5.05 8.08 -0.45
CA ALA A 63 4.81 6.90 0.36
C ALA A 63 3.36 6.42 0.19
N SER A 64 3.14 5.27 -0.45
CA SER A 64 1.85 4.62 -0.58
C SER A 64 1.71 3.56 0.50
N LEU A 65 1.10 3.93 1.61
CA LEU A 65 0.97 3.08 2.78
C LEU A 65 -0.29 2.22 2.65
N SER A 66 -0.13 0.91 2.74
CA SER A 66 -1.23 -0.05 2.62
C SER A 66 -1.31 -0.99 3.83
N PRO A 67 -1.59 -0.43 5.03
CA PRO A 67 -1.77 -1.25 6.22
C PRO A 67 -2.92 -2.23 6.04
N LYS A 68 -2.83 -3.35 6.75
CA LYS A 68 -3.78 -4.45 6.60
C LYS A 68 -4.93 -4.31 7.61
N LEU A 69 -6.15 -4.56 7.13
CA LEU A 69 -7.35 -4.68 7.96
C LEU A 69 -7.52 -6.12 8.47
N LYS A 70 -8.42 -6.32 9.41
CA LYS A 70 -8.80 -7.66 9.93
C LYS A 70 -9.28 -8.60 8.82
N ASN A 71 -9.91 -8.06 7.77
CA ASN A 71 -10.37 -8.85 6.62
C ASN A 71 -9.23 -9.58 5.88
N SER A 72 -7.97 -9.21 6.13
CA SER A 72 -6.78 -9.87 5.58
C SER A 72 -6.11 -10.86 6.56
N SER A 73 -6.73 -11.10 7.72
CA SER A 73 -6.19 -12.04 8.69
C SER A 73 -6.07 -13.45 8.10
N PRO A 74 -4.97 -14.16 8.38
CA PRO A 74 -4.79 -15.51 7.89
C PRO A 74 -5.93 -16.44 8.34
N ASP A 75 -6.23 -17.44 7.52
CA ASP A 75 -7.24 -18.47 7.78
C ASP A 75 -7.00 -19.13 9.15
N GLU A 76 -8.07 -19.48 9.85
CA GLU A 76 -8.03 -20.15 11.16
C GLU A 76 -7.29 -21.50 11.13
N ARG A 77 -7.10 -22.09 9.94
CA ARG A 77 -6.32 -23.30 9.72
C ARG A 77 -4.80 -23.10 9.79
N LEU A 78 -4.35 -21.85 9.78
CA LEU A 78 -2.92 -21.52 9.94
C LEU A 78 -2.57 -21.43 11.44
N ASP A 79 -1.30 -21.72 11.73
CA ASP A 79 -0.72 -21.68 13.08
C ASP A 79 -1.04 -20.33 13.78
N ASP A 80 -1.47 -20.41 15.02
CA ASP A 80 -1.77 -19.27 15.88
C ASP A 80 -0.62 -18.27 15.98
N THR A 81 0.63 -18.73 15.86
CA THR A 81 1.81 -17.88 15.86
C THR A 81 1.82 -16.91 14.69
N TRP A 82 1.44 -17.38 13.48
CA TRP A 82 1.33 -16.52 12.30
C TRP A 82 0.18 -15.53 12.40
N ARG A 83 -0.94 -15.96 12.97
CA ARG A 83 -2.11 -15.09 13.18
C ARG A 83 -1.78 -13.96 14.17
N ARG A 84 -1.14 -14.30 15.31
CA ARG A 84 -0.68 -13.30 16.29
C ARG A 84 0.35 -12.34 15.70
N LYS A 85 1.31 -12.86 14.95
CA LYS A 85 2.30 -12.01 14.26
C LYS A 85 1.63 -11.05 13.28
N HIS A 86 0.69 -11.53 12.47
CA HIS A 86 -0.07 -10.69 11.55
C HIS A 86 -0.84 -9.60 12.31
N GLU A 87 -1.58 -9.96 13.35
CA GLU A 87 -2.38 -9.01 14.14
C GLU A 87 -1.51 -7.94 14.80
N ASN A 88 -0.34 -8.30 15.32
CA ASN A 88 0.58 -7.35 15.94
C ASN A 88 1.27 -6.42 14.94
N LEU A 89 1.48 -6.87 13.70
CA LEU A 89 2.21 -6.11 12.68
C LEU A 89 1.31 -5.34 11.72
N ARG A 90 0.04 -5.73 11.54
CA ARG A 90 -0.83 -5.15 10.51
C ARG A 90 -1.11 -3.65 10.71
N TRP A 91 -1.00 -3.16 11.95
CA TRP A 91 -1.15 -1.76 12.28
C TRP A 91 -0.19 -1.35 13.39
N GLN A 92 0.69 -0.43 13.10
CA GLN A 92 1.67 0.15 14.01
C GLN A 92 1.61 1.69 13.87
N PRO A 93 0.82 2.38 14.72
CA PRO A 93 0.59 3.82 14.58
C PRO A 93 1.88 4.65 14.53
N GLU A 94 2.87 4.28 15.33
CA GLU A 94 4.18 4.94 15.39
C GLU A 94 4.96 4.81 14.07
N VAL A 95 4.89 3.63 13.42
CA VAL A 95 5.54 3.40 12.12
C VAL A 95 4.82 4.19 11.03
N VAL A 96 3.48 4.16 11.05
CA VAL A 96 2.67 4.95 10.12
C VAL A 96 2.98 6.44 10.27
N ARG A 97 2.97 6.98 11.51
CA ARG A 97 3.33 8.39 11.77
C ARG A 97 4.72 8.74 11.22
N ALA A 98 5.72 7.87 11.44
CA ALA A 98 7.07 8.08 10.92
C ALA A 98 7.10 8.19 9.38
N TRP A 99 6.26 7.45 8.67
CA TRP A 99 6.08 7.57 7.23
C TRP A 99 5.38 8.88 6.84
N LEU A 100 4.31 9.27 7.56
CA LEU A 100 3.58 10.51 7.28
C LEU A 100 4.46 11.76 7.43
N ASP A 101 5.42 11.71 8.35
CA ASP A 101 6.33 12.84 8.63
C ASP A 101 7.42 13.02 7.58
N ARG A 102 7.62 12.07 6.67
CA ARG A 102 8.66 12.12 5.64
C ARG A 102 8.31 12.99 4.43
N GLY A 103 7.05 13.27 4.18
CA GLY A 103 6.66 14.08 3.02
C GLY A 103 5.32 13.65 2.41
N SER A 104 5.27 13.55 1.09
CA SER A 104 4.03 13.17 0.41
C SER A 104 3.65 11.72 0.68
N TYR A 105 2.40 11.49 1.04
CA TYR A 105 1.87 10.16 1.35
C TYR A 105 0.44 9.97 0.87
N GLN A 106 0.01 8.73 0.82
CA GLN A 106 -1.37 8.29 0.77
C GLN A 106 -1.56 7.04 1.65
N LEU A 107 -2.76 6.88 2.23
CA LEU A 107 -3.16 5.71 3.00
C LEU A 107 -4.18 4.91 2.18
N LYS A 108 -3.87 3.68 1.83
CA LYS A 108 -4.70 2.81 1.00
C LYS A 108 -5.18 1.61 1.79
N PHE A 109 -6.49 1.44 1.91
CA PHE A 109 -7.12 0.31 2.60
C PHE A 109 -7.85 -0.60 1.62
N VAL A 110 -7.66 -1.91 1.75
CA VAL A 110 -8.38 -2.92 0.96
C VAL A 110 -9.65 -3.31 1.71
N VAL A 111 -10.80 -3.05 1.09
CA VAL A 111 -12.13 -3.11 1.71
C VAL A 111 -12.93 -4.26 1.11
N ALA A 112 -13.39 -5.18 1.95
CA ALA A 112 -14.22 -6.32 1.56
C ALA A 112 -15.72 -6.04 1.76
N GLN A 113 -16.08 -5.25 2.78
CA GLN A 113 -17.45 -4.94 3.18
C GLN A 113 -17.56 -3.54 3.79
N ALA A 114 -18.77 -2.98 3.84
CA ALA A 114 -18.98 -1.62 4.32
C ALA A 114 -18.60 -1.41 5.80
N THR A 115 -18.69 -2.45 6.61
CA THR A 115 -18.31 -2.42 8.03
C THR A 115 -16.82 -2.27 8.28
N ASP A 116 -15.97 -2.55 7.28
CA ASP A 116 -14.52 -2.32 7.37
C ASP A 116 -14.21 -0.83 7.57
N LEU A 117 -15.14 0.07 7.20
CA LEU A 117 -14.99 1.51 7.42
C LEU A 117 -14.85 1.86 8.91
N ILE A 118 -15.55 1.15 9.79
CA ILE A 118 -15.48 1.38 11.25
C ILE A 118 -14.04 1.14 11.74
N GLU A 119 -13.43 0.05 11.27
CA GLU A 119 -12.03 -0.24 11.59
C GLU A 119 -11.10 0.84 11.02
N ILE A 120 -11.27 1.23 9.75
CA ILE A 120 -10.45 2.28 9.11
C ILE A 120 -10.52 3.58 9.91
N GLU A 121 -11.70 4.03 10.31
CA GLU A 121 -11.87 5.26 11.08
C GLU A 121 -11.21 5.15 12.47
N THR A 122 -11.28 3.97 13.11
CA THR A 122 -10.59 3.69 14.37
C THR A 122 -9.07 3.75 14.20
N LEU A 123 -8.54 3.14 13.14
CA LEU A 123 -7.11 3.17 12.82
C LEU A 123 -6.62 4.59 12.54
N LEU A 124 -7.37 5.36 11.75
CA LEU A 124 -7.03 6.75 11.46
C LEU A 124 -7.05 7.63 12.73
N ALA A 125 -8.03 7.42 13.62
CA ALA A 125 -8.10 8.12 14.90
C ALA A 125 -6.90 7.82 15.81
N SER A 126 -6.38 6.59 15.78
CA SER A 126 -5.21 6.19 16.58
C SER A 126 -3.90 6.86 16.15
N LEU A 127 -3.89 7.55 15.01
CA LEU A 127 -2.74 8.35 14.58
C LEU A 127 -2.61 9.67 15.36
N GLU A 128 -3.64 10.06 16.13
CA GLU A 128 -3.64 11.27 16.97
C GLU A 128 -3.29 12.56 16.20
N ARG A 129 -3.63 12.56 14.92
CA ARG A 129 -3.46 13.70 14.00
C ARG A 129 -4.54 13.70 12.93
N GLU A 130 -4.85 14.86 12.41
CA GLU A 130 -5.77 14.98 11.28
C GLU A 130 -5.13 14.44 10.00
N ILE A 131 -5.83 13.51 9.36
CA ILE A 131 -5.46 12.98 8.05
C ILE A 131 -6.39 13.58 7.00
N PRO A 132 -5.88 14.37 6.04
CA PRO A 132 -6.71 14.91 4.97
C PRO A 132 -7.44 13.76 4.24
N ARG A 133 -8.76 13.88 4.13
CA ARG A 133 -9.60 12.80 3.57
C ARG A 133 -9.18 12.39 2.16
N ALA A 134 -8.73 13.36 1.33
CA ALA A 134 -8.20 13.10 0.00
C ALA A 134 -6.88 12.28 -0.02
N LYS A 135 -6.25 12.05 1.12
CA LYS A 135 -5.09 11.16 1.26
C LYS A 135 -5.48 9.71 1.57
N VAL A 136 -6.75 9.45 1.86
CA VAL A 136 -7.26 8.10 2.15
C VAL A 136 -7.87 7.51 0.90
N LEU A 137 -7.41 6.33 0.51
CA LEU A 137 -7.87 5.58 -0.65
C LEU A 137 -8.53 4.27 -0.20
N LEU A 138 -9.71 3.98 -0.73
CA LEU A 138 -10.38 2.69 -0.53
C LEU A 138 -10.30 1.88 -1.82
N MET A 139 -9.81 0.65 -1.71
CA MET A 139 -9.64 -0.28 -2.83
C MET A 139 -10.52 -1.51 -2.59
N PRO A 140 -11.35 -1.94 -3.55
CA PRO A 140 -12.16 -3.15 -3.37
C PRO A 140 -11.25 -4.39 -3.24
N GLU A 141 -11.55 -5.24 -2.27
CA GLU A 141 -10.97 -6.57 -2.17
C GLU A 141 -11.54 -7.44 -3.30
N GLY A 142 -10.73 -8.31 -3.91
CA GLY A 142 -11.15 -9.24 -4.95
C GLY A 142 -10.02 -9.59 -5.90
N THR A 143 -10.14 -10.77 -6.49
CA THR A 143 -9.18 -11.34 -7.44
C THR A 143 -9.77 -11.57 -8.83
N THR A 144 -11.07 -11.30 -9.00
CA THR A 144 -11.77 -11.38 -10.29
C THR A 144 -12.49 -10.10 -10.60
N VAL A 145 -12.70 -9.83 -11.88
CA VAL A 145 -13.38 -8.63 -12.38
C VAL A 145 -14.81 -8.54 -11.87
N GLU A 146 -15.51 -9.68 -11.79
CA GLU A 146 -16.90 -9.79 -11.32
C GLU A 146 -17.02 -9.32 -9.87
N VAL A 147 -16.16 -9.83 -8.99
CA VAL A 147 -16.11 -9.45 -7.57
C VAL A 147 -15.78 -7.97 -7.41
N LEU A 148 -14.80 -7.47 -8.17
CA LEU A 148 -14.42 -6.06 -8.11
C LEU A 148 -15.56 -5.15 -8.58
N ARG A 149 -16.26 -5.50 -9.66
CA ARG A 149 -17.39 -4.73 -10.17
C ARG A 149 -18.57 -4.73 -9.19
N ALA A 150 -18.88 -5.86 -8.58
CA ALA A 150 -19.93 -5.96 -7.56
C ALA A 150 -19.67 -5.04 -6.35
N ARG A 151 -18.39 -4.81 -6.02
CA ARG A 151 -17.97 -3.94 -4.92
C ARG A 151 -17.80 -2.48 -5.32
N ALA A 152 -17.50 -2.20 -6.59
CA ALA A 152 -17.12 -0.88 -7.06
C ALA A 152 -18.15 0.20 -6.77
N VAL A 153 -19.43 -0.05 -7.04
CA VAL A 153 -20.50 0.96 -6.93
C VAL A 153 -20.69 1.41 -5.48
N TRP A 154 -20.93 0.48 -4.56
CA TRP A 154 -21.15 0.84 -3.17
C TRP A 154 -19.90 1.45 -2.51
N LEU A 155 -18.70 0.97 -2.90
CA LEU A 155 -17.44 1.51 -2.37
C LEU A 155 -17.17 2.92 -2.89
N ALA A 156 -17.50 3.20 -4.15
CA ALA A 156 -17.39 4.55 -4.71
C ALA A 156 -18.35 5.52 -4.03
N GLU A 157 -19.60 5.11 -3.76
CA GLU A 157 -20.55 5.94 -3.00
C GLU A 157 -20.09 6.17 -1.55
N LEU A 158 -19.48 5.16 -0.93
CA LEU A 158 -18.87 5.31 0.39
C LEU A 158 -17.73 6.31 0.38
N CYS A 159 -16.83 6.23 -0.61
CA CYS A 159 -15.74 7.18 -0.80
C CYS A 159 -16.27 8.60 -0.95
N LYS A 160 -17.26 8.79 -1.80
CA LYS A 160 -17.92 10.09 -2.05
C LYS A 160 -18.55 10.67 -0.76
N ALA A 161 -19.27 9.84 0.00
CA ALA A 161 -19.90 10.26 1.25
C ALA A 161 -18.89 10.67 2.33
N ARG A 162 -17.67 10.11 2.31
CA ARG A 162 -16.60 10.35 3.30
C ARG A 162 -15.51 11.31 2.82
N GLY A 163 -15.53 11.73 1.56
CA GLY A 163 -14.46 12.51 0.94
C GLY A 163 -13.18 11.73 0.72
N TYR A 164 -13.24 10.39 0.68
CA TYR A 164 -12.14 9.50 0.38
C TYR A 164 -12.00 9.30 -1.14
N ARG A 165 -10.87 8.74 -1.56
CA ARG A 165 -10.62 8.40 -2.97
C ARG A 165 -10.91 6.92 -3.21
N TYR A 166 -11.55 6.62 -4.31
CA TYR A 166 -11.68 5.24 -4.81
C TYR A 166 -10.42 4.85 -5.60
N ALA A 167 -9.87 3.66 -5.34
CA ALA A 167 -8.72 3.11 -6.05
C ALA A 167 -9.07 1.74 -6.66
N PRO A 168 -9.22 1.61 -7.99
CA PRO A 168 -9.50 0.33 -8.63
C PRO A 168 -8.30 -0.61 -8.61
N ARG A 169 -8.53 -1.92 -8.77
CA ARG A 169 -7.49 -2.92 -9.03
C ARG A 169 -7.26 -3.10 -10.53
N LEU A 170 -6.74 -2.05 -11.17
CA LEU A 170 -6.61 -1.97 -12.62
C LEU A 170 -5.86 -3.18 -13.24
N HIS A 171 -4.84 -3.70 -12.56
CA HIS A 171 -4.10 -4.87 -13.02
C HIS A 171 -4.98 -6.14 -13.13
N VAL A 172 -5.96 -6.31 -12.23
CA VAL A 172 -6.91 -7.42 -12.30
C VAL A 172 -7.86 -7.25 -13.49
N GLU A 173 -8.29 -6.02 -13.77
CA GLU A 173 -9.16 -5.72 -14.92
C GLU A 173 -8.45 -5.94 -16.26
N LEU A 174 -7.17 -5.58 -16.36
CA LEU A 174 -6.39 -5.68 -17.59
C LEU A 174 -5.79 -7.07 -17.83
N TYR A 175 -5.29 -7.71 -16.78
CA TYR A 175 -4.45 -8.91 -16.91
C TYR A 175 -4.96 -10.12 -16.12
N GLY A 176 -6.04 -9.95 -15.36
CA GLY A 176 -6.49 -10.92 -14.37
C GLY A 176 -5.55 -10.96 -13.14
N ASN A 177 -5.77 -11.94 -12.26
CA ASN A 177 -4.96 -12.10 -11.04
C ASN A 177 -3.67 -12.88 -11.32
N LYS A 178 -2.81 -12.34 -12.18
CA LYS A 178 -1.51 -12.94 -12.54
C LYS A 178 -0.39 -12.19 -11.82
N ARG A 179 0.62 -12.93 -11.33
CA ARG A 179 1.84 -12.34 -10.77
C ARG A 179 2.74 -11.80 -11.88
N GLY A 180 3.33 -10.62 -11.67
CA GLY A 180 4.30 -10.02 -12.58
C GLY A 180 3.67 -9.31 -13.80
N THR A 181 2.43 -8.91 -13.68
CA THR A 181 1.73 -8.10 -14.70
C THR A 181 1.51 -6.68 -14.20
#